data_0524ed9706b4fd1a344f72373ce0f47f
#
_entry.id   0524ed9706b4fd1a344f72373ce0f47f
#
_cell.length_a   1.000
_cell.length_b   1.000
_cell.length_c   1.000
_cell.angle_alpha   90.00
_cell.angle_beta   90.00
_cell.angle_gamma   90.00
#
_symmetry.space_group_name_H-M   'P 1'
#
loop_
_entity.id
_entity.type
_entity.pdbx_description
1 polymer ?
#
loop_
_entity_poly.entity_id
_entity_poly.type
_entity_poly.pdbx_seq_one_letter_code
_entity_poly.pdbx_strand_id
1 'polypeptide(L)'
;SITLNPDKPVVGGTLTAIWSTKDANDNPVTSLTPEAPSLAGAAAVGSTASGWTNNGDGTWTAQITLGSTTGELAVMPKLNGQDAAANAAKVTVVADALSSGQSTVSVAKDHVKAGESTTVTLIAKDAHGNAISDLSLSASLTGAASEGATVSNWTEQGDGSYVATLTTGGKTGELLVMPLFNGQPAATDAARLTVV
;
A
#
# COMPACT_ATOMS: atom_id res chain seq x y z
N SER A 1 -28.90 2.10 0.23
CA SER A 1 -27.58 1.52 0.53
C SER A 1 -26.57 1.85 -0.56
N ILE A 2 -25.29 1.87 -0.22
CA ILE A 2 -24.18 2.08 -1.14
C ILE A 2 -23.09 1.01 -0.92
N THR A 3 -22.55 0.45 -1.99
CA THR A 3 -21.46 -0.52 -1.99
C THR A 3 -20.33 -0.08 -2.89
N LEU A 4 -19.13 -0.53 -2.60
CA LEU A 4 -17.91 -0.21 -3.35
C LEU A 4 -17.22 -1.50 -3.80
N ASN A 5 -16.69 -1.50 -5.02
CA ASN A 5 -15.98 -2.64 -5.59
C ASN A 5 -14.78 -2.15 -6.44
N PRO A 6 -13.57 -2.70 -6.24
CA PRO A 6 -13.18 -3.75 -5.29
C PRO A 6 -13.17 -3.28 -3.83
N ASP A 7 -13.13 -4.21 -2.90
CA ASP A 7 -13.06 -3.97 -1.44
C ASP A 7 -11.65 -3.54 -0.94
N LYS A 8 -10.62 -3.84 -1.73
CA LYS A 8 -9.23 -3.41 -1.52
C LYS A 8 -8.67 -2.77 -2.79
N PRO A 9 -9.10 -1.56 -3.12
CA PRO A 9 -8.60 -0.87 -4.29
C PRO A 9 -7.16 -0.38 -4.08
N VAL A 10 -6.41 -0.29 -5.18
CA VAL A 10 -5.02 0.15 -5.21
C VAL A 10 -4.96 1.60 -5.68
N VAL A 11 -3.99 2.38 -5.18
CA VAL A 11 -3.74 3.76 -5.62
C VAL A 11 -3.62 3.83 -7.15
N GLY A 12 -4.15 4.89 -7.75
CA GLY A 12 -4.17 5.08 -9.21
C GLY A 12 -5.15 4.19 -9.97
N GLY A 13 -5.82 3.24 -9.30
CA GLY A 13 -6.82 2.38 -9.90
C GLY A 13 -8.21 3.00 -9.98
N THR A 14 -9.21 2.19 -10.31
CA THR A 14 -10.61 2.58 -10.37
C THR A 14 -11.45 1.80 -9.37
N LEU A 15 -12.50 2.44 -8.89
CA LEU A 15 -13.45 1.90 -7.93
C LEU A 15 -14.85 2.17 -8.45
N THR A 16 -15.73 1.16 -8.43
CA THR A 16 -17.13 1.30 -8.79
C THR A 16 -17.98 1.45 -7.54
N ALA A 17 -18.75 2.54 -7.46
CA ALA A 17 -19.78 2.73 -6.44
C ALA A 17 -21.15 2.35 -7.02
N ILE A 18 -21.90 1.52 -6.29
CA ILE A 18 -23.28 1.14 -6.63
C ILE A 18 -24.19 1.62 -5.50
N TRP A 19 -25.09 2.54 -5.81
CA TRP A 19 -26.06 3.09 -4.89
C TRP A 19 -27.46 2.57 -5.20
N SER A 20 -28.10 1.91 -4.23
CA SER A 20 -29.47 1.44 -4.34
C SER A 20 -30.41 2.41 -3.63
N THR A 21 -31.40 2.90 -4.35
CA THR A 21 -32.38 3.90 -3.91
C THR A 21 -33.77 3.25 -3.77
N LYS A 22 -34.42 3.51 -2.64
CA LYS A 22 -35.76 2.99 -2.33
C LYS A 22 -36.59 4.06 -1.63
N ASP A 23 -37.91 3.98 -1.83
CA ASP A 23 -38.87 4.77 -1.05
C ASP A 23 -39.14 4.14 0.33
N ALA A 24 -40.02 4.75 1.12
CA ALA A 24 -40.39 4.28 2.45
C ALA A 24 -41.13 2.91 2.45
N ASN A 25 -41.61 2.47 1.31
CA ASN A 25 -42.29 1.19 1.11
C ASN A 25 -41.39 0.14 0.45
N ASP A 26 -40.07 0.39 0.41
CA ASP A 26 -39.06 -0.50 -0.18
C ASP A 26 -39.11 -0.62 -1.73
N ASN A 27 -39.88 0.26 -2.42
CA ASN A 27 -39.90 0.27 -3.86
C ASN A 27 -38.67 0.98 -4.44
N PRO A 28 -38.09 0.50 -5.56
CA PRO A 28 -36.96 1.16 -6.20
C PRO A 28 -37.37 2.54 -6.76
N VAL A 29 -36.49 3.53 -6.54
CA VAL A 29 -36.66 4.89 -7.05
C VAL A 29 -35.74 5.10 -8.25
N THR A 30 -36.33 5.32 -9.42
CA THR A 30 -35.59 5.38 -10.70
C THR A 30 -35.52 6.78 -11.33
N SER A 31 -36.19 7.79 -10.73
CA SER A 31 -36.30 9.14 -11.30
C SER A 31 -35.68 10.19 -10.37
N LEU A 32 -34.38 10.04 -10.08
CA LEU A 32 -33.59 11.02 -9.34
C LEU A 32 -32.65 11.80 -10.27
N THR A 33 -32.21 12.96 -9.80
CA THR A 33 -31.15 13.75 -10.45
C THR A 33 -30.02 13.94 -9.43
N PRO A 34 -29.24 12.88 -9.14
CA PRO A 34 -28.19 12.97 -8.13
C PRO A 34 -26.98 13.74 -8.65
N GLU A 35 -26.29 14.40 -7.75
CA GLU A 35 -24.98 14.97 -7.98
C GLU A 35 -23.90 13.88 -7.89
N ALA A 36 -22.69 14.14 -8.41
CA ALA A 36 -21.57 13.24 -8.22
C ALA A 36 -21.37 12.97 -6.71
N PRO A 37 -20.96 11.74 -6.32
CA PRO A 37 -20.75 11.43 -4.91
C PRO A 37 -19.65 12.29 -4.32
N SER A 38 -19.77 12.65 -3.05
CA SER A 38 -18.68 13.28 -2.31
C SER A 38 -17.69 12.23 -1.83
N LEU A 39 -16.42 12.60 -1.87
CA LEU A 39 -15.28 11.78 -1.43
C LEU A 39 -14.65 12.39 -0.18
N ALA A 40 -14.36 11.59 0.82
CA ALA A 40 -13.72 12.01 2.06
C ALA A 40 -12.69 10.96 2.54
N GLY A 41 -11.85 11.35 3.49
CA GLY A 41 -10.77 10.50 4.00
C GLY A 41 -9.43 10.78 3.34
N ALA A 42 -8.36 10.13 3.82
CA ALA A 42 -7.00 10.37 3.33
C ALA A 42 -6.86 10.08 1.82
N ALA A 43 -7.45 8.99 1.34
CA ALA A 43 -7.39 8.59 -0.06
C ALA A 43 -8.33 9.40 -0.99
N ALA A 44 -9.10 10.37 -0.46
CA ALA A 44 -9.86 11.30 -1.30
C ALA A 44 -8.95 12.30 -2.03
N VAL A 45 -7.75 12.54 -1.52
CA VAL A 45 -6.78 13.46 -2.13
C VAL A 45 -6.37 12.95 -3.51
N GLY A 46 -6.61 13.77 -4.54
CA GLY A 46 -6.34 13.42 -5.93
C GLY A 46 -7.29 12.40 -6.55
N SER A 47 -8.29 11.90 -5.79
CA SER A 47 -9.34 11.04 -6.31
C SER A 47 -10.48 11.86 -6.89
N THR A 48 -11.13 11.35 -7.95
CA THR A 48 -12.26 11.99 -8.62
C THR A 48 -13.41 11.00 -8.81
N ALA A 49 -14.64 11.49 -8.82
CA ALA A 49 -15.83 10.68 -9.07
C ALA A 49 -16.57 11.16 -10.32
N SER A 50 -17.08 10.22 -11.11
CA SER A 50 -18.04 10.54 -12.17
C SER A 50 -19.41 10.91 -11.58
N GLY A 51 -20.30 11.45 -12.41
CA GLY A 51 -21.73 11.47 -12.10
C GLY A 51 -22.32 10.06 -12.03
N TRP A 52 -23.52 9.95 -11.45
CA TRP A 52 -24.24 8.69 -11.39
C TRP A 52 -24.91 8.33 -12.71
N THR A 53 -24.79 7.08 -13.12
CA THR A 53 -25.54 6.49 -14.23
C THR A 53 -26.71 5.70 -13.66
N ASN A 54 -27.92 6.01 -14.12
CA ASN A 54 -29.14 5.29 -13.76
C ASN A 54 -29.20 3.94 -14.47
N ASN A 55 -29.31 2.84 -13.74
CA ASN A 55 -29.41 1.50 -14.30
C ASN A 55 -30.87 1.08 -14.63
N GLY A 56 -31.86 1.90 -14.22
CA GLY A 56 -33.29 1.68 -14.54
C GLY A 56 -34.03 0.79 -13.53
N ASP A 57 -33.34 0.19 -12.58
CA ASP A 57 -33.88 -0.74 -11.58
C ASP A 57 -33.83 -0.19 -10.13
N GLY A 58 -33.59 1.11 -9.97
CA GLY A 58 -33.38 1.76 -8.68
C GLY A 58 -31.93 1.68 -8.19
N THR A 59 -31.02 1.17 -9.00
CA THR A 59 -29.58 1.24 -8.76
C THR A 59 -28.92 2.29 -9.64
N TRP A 60 -27.84 2.86 -9.10
CA TRP A 60 -27.05 3.92 -9.73
C TRP A 60 -25.58 3.56 -9.63
N THR A 61 -24.85 3.73 -10.70
CA THR A 61 -23.41 3.40 -10.76
C THR A 61 -22.58 4.66 -10.99
N ALA A 62 -21.52 4.84 -10.20
CA ALA A 62 -20.51 5.88 -10.42
C ALA A 62 -19.12 5.26 -10.44
N GLN A 63 -18.22 5.81 -11.26
CA GLN A 63 -16.82 5.43 -11.31
C GLN A 63 -15.98 6.43 -10.50
N ILE A 64 -15.09 5.91 -9.68
CA ILE A 64 -14.14 6.70 -8.91
C ILE A 64 -12.75 6.36 -9.42
N THR A 65 -12.01 7.39 -9.84
CA THR A 65 -10.59 7.27 -10.18
C THR A 65 -9.78 7.66 -8.96
N LEU A 66 -8.96 6.74 -8.47
CA LEU A 66 -8.18 6.93 -7.25
C LEU A 66 -6.92 7.75 -7.53
N GLY A 67 -6.58 8.61 -6.59
CA GLY A 67 -5.31 9.31 -6.54
C GLY A 67 -4.15 8.41 -6.08
N SER A 68 -3.04 9.02 -5.76
CA SER A 68 -1.81 8.33 -5.35
C SER A 68 -1.64 8.18 -3.82
N THR A 69 -2.67 8.49 -3.03
CA THR A 69 -2.62 8.47 -1.57
C THR A 69 -3.38 7.27 -1.01
N THR A 70 -2.72 6.50 -0.14
CA THR A 70 -3.33 5.37 0.58
C THR A 70 -4.18 5.85 1.75
N GLY A 71 -5.01 4.97 2.27
CA GLY A 71 -5.81 5.18 3.47
C GLY A 71 -7.31 5.03 3.23
N GLU A 72 -8.12 5.49 4.18
CA GLU A 72 -9.57 5.41 4.07
C GLU A 72 -10.10 6.33 2.96
N LEU A 73 -11.00 5.78 2.14
CA LEU A 73 -11.87 6.51 1.24
C LEU A 73 -13.32 6.28 1.64
N ALA A 74 -14.04 7.34 1.93
CA ALA A 74 -15.46 7.33 2.19
C ALA A 74 -16.21 7.97 1.01
N VAL A 75 -17.25 7.30 0.53
CA VAL A 75 -18.06 7.72 -0.62
C VAL A 75 -19.49 7.92 -0.18
N MET A 76 -20.02 9.13 -0.36
CA MET A 76 -21.38 9.52 0.03
C MET A 76 -22.16 10.03 -1.19
N PRO A 77 -23.27 9.36 -1.57
CA PRO A 77 -24.15 9.91 -2.61
C PRO A 77 -24.80 11.22 -2.14
N LYS A 78 -24.97 12.15 -3.08
CA LYS A 78 -25.57 13.48 -2.85
C LYS A 78 -26.80 13.66 -3.69
N LEU A 79 -27.81 14.30 -3.10
CA LEU A 79 -29.04 14.71 -3.76
C LEU A 79 -29.46 16.11 -3.23
N ASN A 80 -29.61 17.09 -4.10
CA ASN A 80 -29.92 18.47 -3.74
C ASN A 80 -28.99 19.05 -2.66
N GLY A 81 -27.69 18.76 -2.75
CA GLY A 81 -26.67 19.21 -1.80
C GLY A 81 -26.65 18.47 -0.45
N GLN A 82 -27.56 17.50 -0.24
CA GLN A 82 -27.68 16.73 1.00
C GLN A 82 -27.14 15.31 0.84
N ASP A 83 -26.75 14.71 1.95
CA ASP A 83 -26.39 13.30 1.99
C ASP A 83 -27.62 12.42 1.66
N ALA A 84 -27.49 11.56 0.70
CA ALA A 84 -28.58 10.74 0.18
C ALA A 84 -28.53 9.28 0.68
N ALA A 85 -27.63 8.98 1.61
CA ALA A 85 -27.57 7.72 2.34
C ALA A 85 -27.31 7.98 3.83
N ALA A 86 -27.73 7.06 4.68
CA ALA A 86 -27.53 7.19 6.14
C ALA A 86 -26.04 7.13 6.53
N ASN A 87 -25.26 6.33 5.79
CA ASN A 87 -23.83 6.17 6.01
C ASN A 87 -23.07 6.18 4.69
N ALA A 88 -21.87 6.76 4.69
CA ALA A 88 -20.94 6.62 3.58
C ALA A 88 -20.47 5.17 3.46
N ALA A 89 -20.23 4.72 2.24
CA ALA A 89 -19.49 3.49 2.02
C ALA A 89 -17.99 3.76 2.15
N LYS A 90 -17.26 2.84 2.78
CA LYS A 90 -15.84 3.00 3.08
C LYS A 90 -15.03 1.85 2.54
N VAL A 91 -13.85 2.15 2.02
CA VAL A 91 -12.80 1.19 1.67
C VAL A 91 -11.44 1.71 2.13
N THR A 92 -10.48 0.81 2.27
CA THR A 92 -9.07 1.19 2.46
C THR A 92 -8.35 1.07 1.13
N VAL A 93 -7.86 2.19 0.62
CA VAL A 93 -6.99 2.23 -0.57
C VAL A 93 -5.59 1.84 -0.14
N VAL A 94 -5.02 0.83 -0.80
CA VAL A 94 -3.70 0.28 -0.48
C VAL A 94 -2.64 0.74 -1.48
N ALA A 95 -1.36 0.62 -1.09
CA ALA A 95 -0.24 0.90 -1.95
C ALA A 95 -0.21 -0.02 -3.17
N ASP A 96 0.43 0.42 -4.24
CA ASP A 96 0.71 -0.37 -5.44
C ASP A 96 1.92 -1.30 -5.19
N ALA A 97 2.40 -1.94 -6.24
CA ALA A 97 3.54 -2.85 -6.20
C ALA A 97 4.81 -2.19 -5.65
N LEU A 98 5.67 -3.01 -5.02
CA LEU A 98 6.97 -2.57 -4.52
C LEU A 98 7.81 -1.94 -5.63
N SER A 99 8.32 -0.73 -5.37
CA SER A 99 9.26 -0.04 -6.23
C SER A 99 10.66 -0.09 -5.62
N SER A 100 11.58 -0.83 -6.25
CA SER A 100 12.97 -0.86 -5.83
C SER A 100 13.65 0.52 -5.90
N GLY A 101 13.20 1.37 -6.84
CA GLY A 101 13.72 2.74 -7.01
C GLY A 101 13.28 3.71 -5.92
N GLN A 102 12.20 3.42 -5.19
CA GLN A 102 11.70 4.23 -4.07
C GLN A 102 12.03 3.62 -2.72
N SER A 103 12.45 2.36 -2.69
CA SER A 103 12.77 1.63 -1.47
C SER A 103 14.26 1.72 -1.16
N THR A 104 14.61 1.72 0.13
CA THR A 104 16.00 1.82 0.59
C THR A 104 16.31 0.77 1.63
N VAL A 105 17.56 0.29 1.64
CA VAL A 105 18.08 -0.62 2.65
C VAL A 105 19.29 0.00 3.33
N SER A 106 19.41 -0.19 4.63
CA SER A 106 20.52 0.32 5.44
C SER A 106 20.92 -0.68 6.52
N VAL A 107 22.12 -0.51 7.05
CA VAL A 107 22.65 -1.23 8.22
C VAL A 107 22.88 -0.26 9.35
N ALA A 108 22.62 -0.69 10.60
CA ALA A 108 22.82 0.17 11.78
C ALA A 108 24.29 0.42 12.08
N LYS A 109 25.19 -0.50 11.70
CA LYS A 109 26.64 -0.37 11.85
C LYS A 109 27.33 -0.70 10.54
N ASP A 110 28.16 0.17 10.05
CA ASP A 110 28.93 0.01 8.81
C ASP A 110 30.28 -0.74 9.02
N HIS A 111 30.70 -0.92 10.28
CA HIS A 111 31.83 -1.74 10.69
C HIS A 111 31.39 -2.70 11.80
N VAL A 112 31.58 -4.00 11.59
CA VAL A 112 31.15 -5.06 12.50
C VAL A 112 32.28 -6.08 12.61
N LYS A 113 32.59 -6.56 13.83
CA LYS A 113 33.58 -7.63 13.99
C LYS A 113 33.05 -8.95 13.47
N ALA A 114 33.97 -9.79 13.02
CA ALA A 114 33.63 -11.17 12.63
C ALA A 114 32.90 -11.88 13.79
N GLY A 115 31.75 -12.53 13.49
CA GLY A 115 30.89 -13.20 14.45
C GLY A 115 29.91 -12.30 15.20
N GLU A 116 29.97 -10.98 15.07
CA GLU A 116 29.01 -10.06 15.68
C GLU A 116 27.80 -9.77 14.77
N SER A 117 26.78 -9.13 15.33
CA SER A 117 25.54 -8.83 14.64
C SER A 117 25.28 -7.32 14.52
N THR A 118 24.53 -6.96 13.49
CA THR A 118 23.96 -5.62 13.27
C THR A 118 22.54 -5.73 12.76
N THR A 119 21.77 -4.64 12.82
CA THR A 119 20.41 -4.59 12.26
C THR A 119 20.46 -4.09 10.83
N VAL A 120 19.70 -4.78 9.96
CA VAL A 120 19.39 -4.33 8.60
C VAL A 120 17.97 -3.82 8.56
N THR A 121 17.74 -2.67 7.94
CA THR A 121 16.41 -2.06 7.78
C THR A 121 16.13 -1.83 6.31
N LEU A 122 14.98 -2.36 5.82
CA LEU A 122 14.39 -2.01 4.53
C LEU A 122 13.25 -1.05 4.77
N ILE A 123 13.20 0.06 4.04
CA ILE A 123 12.02 0.93 3.92
C ILE A 123 11.40 0.62 2.57
N ALA A 124 10.25 -0.05 2.59
CA ALA A 124 9.55 -0.51 1.40
C ALA A 124 8.49 0.49 0.96
N LYS A 125 8.55 0.93 -0.31
CA LYS A 125 7.64 1.92 -0.90
C LYS A 125 7.18 1.50 -2.29
N ASP A 126 5.97 1.94 -2.66
CA ASP A 126 5.51 1.89 -4.04
C ASP A 126 6.10 3.03 -4.90
N ALA A 127 5.74 3.10 -6.18
CA ALA A 127 6.21 4.14 -7.11
C ALA A 127 5.77 5.56 -6.71
N HIS A 128 4.74 5.68 -5.89
CA HIS A 128 4.19 6.95 -5.39
C HIS A 128 4.75 7.35 -4.01
N GLY A 129 5.64 6.52 -3.44
CA GLY A 129 6.24 6.76 -2.12
C GLY A 129 5.39 6.29 -0.95
N ASN A 130 4.29 5.58 -1.18
CA ASN A 130 3.48 5.00 -0.11
C ASN A 130 4.18 3.80 0.52
N ALA A 131 4.09 3.69 1.85
CA ALA A 131 4.58 2.54 2.59
C ALA A 131 3.84 1.25 2.19
N ILE A 132 4.57 0.15 2.06
CA ILE A 132 4.00 -1.16 1.74
C ILE A 132 4.10 -2.07 2.94
N SER A 133 2.98 -2.69 3.32
CA SER A 133 2.87 -3.71 4.37
C SER A 133 2.78 -5.12 3.80
N ASP A 134 2.85 -6.10 4.70
CA ASP A 134 2.62 -7.52 4.40
C ASP A 134 3.58 -8.15 3.36
N LEU A 135 4.83 -7.67 3.26
CA LEU A 135 5.84 -8.28 2.39
C LEU A 135 6.49 -9.50 3.04
N SER A 136 6.57 -10.59 2.29
CA SER A 136 7.42 -11.74 2.62
C SER A 136 8.80 -11.54 1.99
N LEU A 137 9.80 -11.27 2.82
CA LEU A 137 11.14 -10.91 2.40
C LEU A 137 12.15 -12.03 2.68
N SER A 138 13.12 -12.18 1.78
CA SER A 138 14.37 -12.90 2.00
C SER A 138 15.56 -11.95 1.83
N ALA A 139 16.77 -12.46 1.85
CA ALA A 139 17.97 -11.65 1.64
C ALA A 139 19.00 -12.38 0.79
N SER A 140 19.75 -11.64 0.01
CA SER A 140 20.96 -12.06 -0.67
C SER A 140 22.17 -11.41 0.00
N LEU A 141 23.19 -12.19 0.30
CA LEU A 141 24.47 -11.76 0.85
C LEU A 141 25.57 -11.97 -0.18
N THR A 142 26.35 -10.92 -0.43
CA THR A 142 27.48 -10.98 -1.37
C THR A 142 28.68 -10.22 -0.82
N GLY A 143 29.83 -10.35 -1.47
CA GLY A 143 31.09 -9.73 -1.01
C GLY A 143 32.03 -10.73 -0.35
N ALA A 144 33.24 -10.28 -0.01
CA ALA A 144 34.32 -11.13 0.54
C ALA A 144 33.95 -11.74 1.89
N ALA A 145 33.14 -11.05 2.69
CA ALA A 145 32.71 -11.52 4.02
C ALA A 145 31.33 -12.19 4.04
N SER A 146 30.79 -12.61 2.86
CA SER A 146 29.46 -13.24 2.80
C SER A 146 29.45 -14.70 3.29
N GLU A 147 30.59 -15.38 3.29
CA GLU A 147 30.70 -16.77 3.77
C GLU A 147 30.42 -16.89 5.27
N GLY A 148 29.42 -17.71 5.61
CA GLY A 148 29.00 -17.93 6.99
C GLY A 148 28.18 -16.78 7.59
N ALA A 149 27.92 -15.70 6.85
CA ALA A 149 27.01 -14.64 7.27
C ALA A 149 25.56 -15.08 7.09
N THR A 150 24.67 -14.64 7.97
CA THR A 150 23.23 -14.99 7.93
C THR A 150 22.36 -13.79 8.22
N VAL A 151 21.13 -13.80 7.68
CA VAL A 151 20.08 -12.81 7.99
C VAL A 151 18.89 -13.54 8.61
N SER A 152 18.38 -13.04 9.72
CA SER A 152 17.16 -13.54 10.36
C SER A 152 15.92 -13.31 9.49
N ASN A 153 14.79 -13.85 9.93
CA ASN A 153 13.50 -13.44 9.37
C ASN A 153 13.29 -11.93 9.53
N TRP A 154 12.62 -11.33 8.54
CA TRP A 154 12.26 -9.93 8.56
C TRP A 154 11.02 -9.71 9.44
N THR A 155 11.02 -8.65 10.21
CA THR A 155 9.89 -8.21 11.04
C THR A 155 9.41 -6.86 10.57
N GLU A 156 8.13 -6.77 10.19
CA GLU A 156 7.47 -5.52 9.83
C GLU A 156 7.23 -4.65 11.07
N GLN A 157 7.45 -3.34 10.93
CA GLN A 157 7.29 -2.36 12.02
C GLN A 157 5.96 -1.59 11.94
N GLY A 158 5.13 -1.81 10.89
CA GLY A 158 3.83 -1.18 10.71
C GLY A 158 3.85 0.19 9.98
N ASP A 159 5.02 0.66 9.58
CA ASP A 159 5.23 1.94 8.87
C ASP A 159 5.86 1.77 7.47
N GLY A 160 5.86 0.53 6.95
CA GLY A 160 6.55 0.15 5.72
C GLY A 160 8.03 -0.14 5.92
N SER A 161 8.54 -0.08 7.15
CA SER A 161 9.88 -0.54 7.47
C SER A 161 9.86 -2.00 7.94
N TYR A 162 10.91 -2.72 7.55
CA TYR A 162 11.17 -4.12 7.87
C TYR A 162 12.57 -4.23 8.44
N VAL A 163 12.72 -4.91 9.56
CA VAL A 163 14.01 -5.11 10.21
C VAL A 163 14.37 -6.57 10.26
N ALA A 164 15.67 -6.86 10.12
CA ALA A 164 16.25 -8.18 10.31
C ALA A 164 17.60 -8.05 11.02
N THR A 165 18.04 -9.12 11.66
CA THR A 165 19.38 -9.21 12.24
C THR A 165 20.32 -9.85 11.24
N LEU A 166 21.37 -9.14 10.87
CA LEU A 166 22.52 -9.66 10.12
C LEU A 166 23.59 -10.11 11.10
N THR A 167 23.95 -11.37 11.06
CA THR A 167 25.08 -11.92 11.82
C THR A 167 26.21 -12.22 10.85
N THR A 168 27.38 -11.64 11.10
CA THR A 168 28.57 -11.82 10.26
C THR A 168 29.20 -13.20 10.50
N GLY A 169 29.82 -13.75 9.46
CA GLY A 169 30.63 -14.96 9.57
C GLY A 169 32.04 -14.71 10.09
N GLY A 170 32.91 -15.67 9.91
CA GLY A 170 34.32 -15.57 10.32
C GLY A 170 35.26 -14.90 9.30
N LYS A 171 34.74 -14.46 8.16
CA LYS A 171 35.52 -13.79 7.11
C LYS A 171 35.44 -12.27 7.25
N THR A 172 36.58 -11.61 7.06
CA THR A 172 36.67 -10.15 7.03
C THR A 172 36.57 -9.61 5.61
N GLY A 173 36.22 -8.34 5.48
CA GLY A 173 36.08 -7.65 4.20
C GLY A 173 34.70 -7.05 3.98
N GLU A 174 34.39 -6.69 2.74
CA GLU A 174 33.09 -6.11 2.38
C GLU A 174 31.99 -7.17 2.43
N LEU A 175 30.85 -6.79 2.99
CA LEU A 175 29.58 -7.55 2.98
C LEU A 175 28.47 -6.66 2.46
N LEU A 176 27.76 -7.15 1.46
CA LEU A 176 26.60 -6.50 0.84
C LEU A 176 25.35 -7.29 1.20
N VAL A 177 24.29 -6.59 1.61
CA VAL A 177 22.99 -7.16 1.96
C VAL A 177 21.92 -6.56 1.06
N MET A 178 21.23 -7.41 0.31
CA MET A 178 20.10 -7.02 -0.53
C MET A 178 18.85 -7.77 -0.08
N PRO A 179 17.82 -7.07 0.45
CA PRO A 179 16.51 -7.68 0.66
C PRO A 179 15.90 -8.11 -0.68
N LEU A 180 15.25 -9.25 -0.70
CA LEU A 180 14.57 -9.79 -1.88
C LEU A 180 13.08 -9.94 -1.61
N PHE A 181 12.26 -9.52 -2.56
CA PHE A 181 10.84 -9.78 -2.62
C PHE A 181 10.53 -10.59 -3.89
N ASN A 182 9.90 -11.77 -3.72
CA ASN A 182 9.67 -12.72 -4.82
C ASN A 182 10.94 -13.02 -5.64
N GLY A 183 12.10 -13.09 -4.98
CA GLY A 183 13.39 -13.37 -5.61
C GLY A 183 14.00 -12.17 -6.35
N GLN A 184 13.37 -11.01 -6.35
CA GLN A 184 13.87 -9.79 -6.98
C GLN A 184 14.38 -8.79 -5.93
N PRO A 185 15.39 -7.95 -6.26
CA PRO A 185 15.87 -6.91 -5.36
C PRO A 185 14.75 -5.96 -4.92
N ALA A 186 14.61 -5.77 -3.61
CA ALA A 186 13.61 -4.88 -3.02
C ALA A 186 14.06 -3.42 -2.97
N ALA A 187 15.33 -3.13 -3.22
CA ALA A 187 15.91 -1.79 -3.34
C ALA A 187 16.88 -1.74 -4.52
N THR A 188 17.22 -0.54 -4.99
CA THR A 188 18.19 -0.37 -6.08
C THR A 188 19.60 -0.70 -5.62
N ASP A 189 19.98 -0.22 -4.45
CA ASP A 189 21.32 -0.40 -3.88
C ASP A 189 21.27 -1.33 -2.66
N ALA A 190 22.25 -2.24 -2.57
CA ALA A 190 22.44 -3.06 -1.39
C ALA A 190 22.99 -2.25 -0.22
N ALA A 191 22.63 -2.61 1.00
CA ALA A 191 23.32 -2.10 2.18
C ALA A 191 24.73 -2.68 2.26
N ARG A 192 25.70 -1.85 2.62
CA ARG A 192 27.12 -2.19 2.66
C ARG A 192 27.68 -2.03 4.04
N LEU A 193 28.49 -2.99 4.49
CA LEU A 193 29.28 -2.90 5.70
C LEU A 193 30.64 -3.56 5.50
N THR A 194 31.58 -3.23 6.41
CA THR A 194 32.90 -3.86 6.47
C THR A 194 32.97 -4.76 7.72
N VAL A 195 33.31 -6.03 7.52
CA VAL A 195 33.60 -6.97 8.60
C VAL A 195 35.08 -6.89 8.93
N VAL A 196 35.43 -6.64 10.20
CA VAL A 196 36.79 -6.45 10.71
C VAL A 196 37.21 -7.52 11.72
#